data_e2a2c32217519a2a02e1388cf681f1e7
#
_entry.id   e2a2c32217519a2a02e1388cf681f1e7
#
_cell.length_a   1.000
_cell.length_b   1.000
_cell.length_c   1.000
_cell.angle_alpha   90.00
_cell.angle_beta   90.00
_cell.angle_gamma   90.00
#
_symmetry.space_group_name_H-M   'P 1'
#
loop_
_entity.id
_entity.type
_entity.pdbx_description
1 polymer ?
#
loop_
_entity_poly.entity_id
_entity_poly.type
_entity_poly.pdbx_seq_one_letter_code
_entity_poly.pdbx_strand_id
1 'polypeptide(L)'
;MSDFSKYFLMIREDDPEGTARDVIEYTLYKTNGTGENQIDWDEATMQAVIPGQHGNLNHVCRVFDAKGHSLYIKQAGDSLRIDEDMTASLDRNRQESEILQIEEKLAPGMVPHIYFYDTVMSASGMEDCTSYSVMRDAMIRHEMFPQFAEDISEFMVNTLLLTSDVVMDHREKKELVRRFITPDLDDITEKLVLMEPYLGAERNNVFPPNAAFVEQELYGDPELHLAVSKLKFKFMNDAQALLHGDLHTGSIFIKQGGTKVFDCEFGTYAPMGYDIGNIIANMIFAYDNGLSTDDTEFCE
;
A
#
# COMPACT_ATOMS: atom_id res chain seq x y z
N MET A 1 21.69 12.92 -20.78
CA MET A 1 21.23 13.12 -19.39
C MET A 1 19.78 13.55 -19.44
N SER A 2 18.94 12.82 -18.78
CA SER A 2 17.52 13.14 -18.66
C SER A 2 17.31 14.37 -17.77
N ASP A 3 16.32 15.21 -18.09
CA ASP A 3 16.05 16.44 -17.31
C ASP A 3 15.05 16.16 -16.19
N PHE A 4 15.56 15.80 -15.02
CA PHE A 4 14.75 15.50 -13.83
C PHE A 4 14.17 16.75 -13.13
N SER A 5 14.32 17.93 -13.71
CA SER A 5 13.66 19.15 -13.22
C SER A 5 12.19 19.25 -13.66
N LYS A 6 11.72 18.33 -14.49
CA LYS A 6 10.35 18.24 -14.99
C LYS A 6 9.87 16.80 -14.93
N TYR A 7 8.59 16.64 -14.62
CA TYR A 7 7.97 15.32 -14.63
C TYR A 7 8.02 14.69 -16.03
N PHE A 8 8.41 13.43 -16.06
CA PHE A 8 8.18 12.48 -17.17
C PHE A 8 8.15 11.06 -16.61
N LEU A 9 7.44 10.17 -17.29
CA LEU A 9 7.36 8.78 -16.88
C LEU A 9 8.67 8.06 -17.28
N MET A 10 9.48 7.71 -16.26
CA MET A 10 10.74 6.98 -16.45
C MET A 10 10.51 5.49 -16.69
N ILE A 11 9.53 4.91 -15.98
CA ILE A 11 9.29 3.47 -15.95
C ILE A 11 8.24 3.11 -16.99
N ARG A 12 8.69 2.56 -18.13
CA ARG A 12 7.87 2.23 -19.30
C ARG A 12 8.04 0.76 -19.65
N GLU A 13 6.95 0.02 -19.73
CA GLU A 13 6.98 -1.42 -20.05
C GLU A 13 7.32 -1.68 -21.51
N ASP A 14 6.96 -0.76 -22.40
CA ASP A 14 7.23 -0.83 -23.85
C ASP A 14 8.65 -0.40 -24.24
N ASP A 15 9.43 0.19 -23.29
CA ASP A 15 10.82 0.60 -23.48
C ASP A 15 11.68 0.21 -22.27
N PRO A 16 11.98 -1.08 -22.05
CA PRO A 16 12.78 -1.52 -20.92
C PRO A 16 14.22 -0.97 -20.90
N GLU A 17 14.85 -0.80 -22.07
CA GLU A 17 16.21 -0.26 -22.18
C GLU A 17 16.25 1.24 -21.81
N GLY A 18 15.28 2.00 -22.29
CA GLY A 18 15.12 3.41 -21.90
C GLY A 18 14.79 3.56 -20.42
N THR A 19 13.92 2.71 -19.88
CA THR A 19 13.63 2.64 -18.46
C THR A 19 14.89 2.39 -17.65
N ALA A 20 15.67 1.35 -17.98
CA ALA A 20 16.89 1.02 -17.24
C ALA A 20 17.88 2.20 -17.21
N ARG A 21 18.08 2.86 -18.35
CA ARG A 21 18.95 4.04 -18.45
C ARG A 21 18.43 5.19 -17.58
N ASP A 22 17.16 5.58 -17.76
CA ASP A 22 16.59 6.75 -17.10
C ASP A 22 16.52 6.53 -15.57
N VAL A 23 16.17 5.34 -15.12
CA VAL A 23 16.07 5.00 -13.70
C VAL A 23 17.45 4.89 -13.04
N ILE A 24 18.48 4.36 -13.70
CA ILE A 24 19.85 4.34 -13.17
C ILE A 24 20.38 5.78 -13.04
N GLU A 25 20.25 6.62 -14.08
CA GLU A 25 20.66 8.02 -14.02
C GLU A 25 19.93 8.77 -12.90
N TYR A 26 18.64 8.52 -12.74
CA TYR A 26 17.83 9.12 -11.68
C TYR A 26 18.25 8.66 -10.29
N THR A 27 18.50 7.37 -10.10
CA THR A 27 18.97 6.81 -8.84
C THR A 27 20.28 7.45 -8.42
N LEU A 28 21.25 7.54 -9.32
CA LEU A 28 22.52 8.22 -9.08
C LEU A 28 22.31 9.70 -8.74
N TYR A 29 21.46 10.39 -9.48
CA TYR A 29 21.13 11.80 -9.21
C TYR A 29 20.58 12.00 -7.79
N LYS A 30 19.78 11.06 -7.27
CA LYS A 30 19.15 11.16 -5.95
C LYS A 30 20.03 10.66 -4.80
N THR A 31 20.92 9.71 -5.03
CA THR A 31 21.68 9.01 -3.98
C THR A 31 23.16 9.29 -3.97
N ASN A 32 23.74 10.03 -4.95
CA ASN A 32 25.14 10.41 -4.99
C ASN A 32 25.48 11.66 -4.14
N GLY A 33 24.53 12.17 -3.35
CA GLY A 33 24.73 13.32 -2.47
C GLY A 33 25.52 12.97 -1.19
N THR A 34 25.68 13.97 -0.32
CA THR A 34 26.20 13.78 1.05
C THR A 34 25.01 13.74 2.02
N GLY A 35 24.85 12.67 2.77
CA GLY A 35 23.78 12.53 3.78
C GLY A 35 23.42 11.09 4.08
N GLU A 36 22.36 10.89 4.85
CA GLU A 36 21.89 9.58 5.31
C GLU A 36 21.43 8.66 4.16
N ASN A 37 21.07 9.25 3.01
CA ASN A 37 20.57 8.54 1.83
C ASN A 37 21.64 8.28 0.77
N GLN A 38 22.92 8.49 1.12
CA GLN A 38 24.02 8.23 0.21
C GLN A 38 24.27 6.73 0.07
N ILE A 39 24.33 6.25 -1.18
CA ILE A 39 24.68 4.86 -1.52
C ILE A 39 25.92 4.87 -2.41
N ASP A 40 26.96 4.11 -2.02
CA ASP A 40 28.21 3.98 -2.77
C ASP A 40 28.07 2.94 -3.90
N TRP A 41 27.28 3.28 -4.92
CA TRP A 41 27.01 2.39 -6.05
C TRP A 41 28.29 1.98 -6.80
N ASP A 42 28.31 0.75 -7.29
CA ASP A 42 29.19 0.34 -8.37
C ASP A 42 28.52 0.66 -9.72
N GLU A 43 28.70 1.90 -10.18
CA GLU A 43 28.05 2.43 -11.39
C GLU A 43 28.25 1.53 -12.61
N ALA A 44 29.40 0.83 -12.71
CA ALA A 44 29.73 -0.04 -13.84
C ALA A 44 28.87 -1.32 -13.89
N THR A 45 28.31 -1.72 -12.74
CA THR A 45 27.50 -2.94 -12.61
C THR A 45 26.04 -2.69 -12.27
N MET A 46 25.63 -1.43 -12.16
CA MET A 46 24.24 -1.09 -11.88
C MET A 46 23.30 -1.67 -12.95
N GLN A 47 22.21 -2.21 -12.46
CA GLN A 47 21.10 -2.71 -13.28
C GLN A 47 19.79 -2.15 -12.75
N ALA A 48 18.83 -1.94 -13.65
CA ALA A 48 17.46 -1.58 -13.32
C ALA A 48 16.51 -2.55 -14.05
N VAL A 49 15.60 -3.16 -13.32
CA VAL A 49 14.71 -4.20 -13.81
C VAL A 49 13.28 -3.91 -13.35
N ILE A 50 12.36 -3.93 -14.31
CA ILE A 50 10.93 -3.87 -14.01
C ILE A 50 10.52 -5.27 -13.50
N PRO A 51 10.02 -5.42 -12.25
CA PRO A 51 9.61 -6.72 -11.74
C PRO A 51 8.40 -7.26 -12.51
N GLY A 52 8.28 -8.59 -12.62
CA GLY A 52 7.21 -9.23 -13.38
C GLY A 52 5.81 -9.15 -12.76
N GLN A 53 5.73 -8.81 -11.47
CA GLN A 53 4.48 -8.47 -10.79
C GLN A 53 4.52 -6.99 -10.42
N HIS A 54 3.58 -6.23 -10.92
CA HIS A 54 3.48 -4.79 -10.72
C HIS A 54 2.34 -4.46 -9.77
N GLY A 55 2.49 -3.39 -8.97
CA GLY A 55 1.36 -2.77 -8.28
C GLY A 55 0.28 -2.30 -9.27
N ASN A 56 -0.93 -2.19 -8.79
CA ASN A 56 -2.09 -1.84 -9.63
C ASN A 56 -2.12 -0.35 -10.03
N LEU A 57 -1.46 0.51 -9.28
CA LEU A 57 -1.59 1.97 -9.42
C LEU A 57 -0.30 2.67 -9.85
N ASN A 58 0.86 2.17 -9.46
CA ASN A 58 2.14 2.83 -9.68
C ASN A 58 3.09 1.98 -10.53
N HIS A 59 4.05 2.66 -11.17
CA HIS A 59 5.15 2.02 -11.89
C HIS A 59 6.31 1.74 -10.94
N VAL A 60 6.88 0.54 -11.00
CA VAL A 60 7.92 0.09 -10.07
C VAL A 60 9.13 -0.44 -10.83
N CYS A 61 10.33 -0.09 -10.40
CA CYS A 61 11.57 -0.58 -10.95
C CYS A 61 12.57 -0.88 -9.83
N ARG A 62 13.19 -2.05 -9.86
CA ARG A 62 14.27 -2.43 -8.94
C ARG A 62 15.61 -2.02 -9.50
N VAL A 63 16.43 -1.34 -8.68
CA VAL A 63 17.82 -0.97 -9.01
C VAL A 63 18.75 -1.71 -8.08
N PHE A 64 19.82 -2.28 -8.60
CA PHE A 64 20.83 -3.01 -7.82
C PHE A 64 22.19 -3.02 -8.50
N ASP A 65 23.24 -3.34 -7.73
CA ASP A 65 24.62 -3.45 -8.21
C ASP A 65 25.31 -4.75 -7.76
N ALA A 66 26.54 -4.98 -8.22
CA ALA A 66 27.33 -6.14 -7.83
C ALA A 66 27.93 -6.04 -6.42
N LYS A 67 27.95 -4.87 -5.77
CA LYS A 67 28.33 -4.71 -4.36
C LYS A 67 27.23 -5.17 -3.40
N GLY A 68 26.01 -5.39 -3.90
CA GLY A 68 24.84 -5.80 -3.11
C GLY A 68 23.98 -4.64 -2.64
N HIS A 69 24.19 -3.42 -3.14
CA HIS A 69 23.25 -2.33 -2.92
C HIS A 69 22.01 -2.55 -3.76
N SER A 70 20.87 -2.23 -3.22
CA SER A 70 19.61 -2.28 -3.97
C SER A 70 18.55 -1.37 -3.36
N LEU A 71 17.64 -0.88 -4.22
CA LEU A 71 16.44 -0.16 -3.82
C LEU A 71 15.35 -0.32 -4.89
N TYR A 72 14.14 0.04 -4.52
CA TYR A 72 13.03 0.17 -5.45
C TYR A 72 12.74 1.63 -5.74
N ILE A 73 12.54 1.95 -7.02
CA ILE A 73 11.94 3.22 -7.46
C ILE A 73 10.46 2.95 -7.73
N LYS A 74 9.59 3.68 -7.06
CA LYS A 74 8.15 3.69 -7.29
C LYS A 74 7.76 5.06 -7.84
N GLN A 75 7.17 5.12 -9.03
CA GLN A 75 6.77 6.36 -9.70
C GLN A 75 5.26 6.36 -9.96
N ALA A 76 4.57 7.43 -9.59
CA ALA A 76 3.18 7.63 -9.93
C ALA A 76 3.02 8.04 -11.40
N GLY A 77 2.08 7.40 -12.11
CA GLY A 77 1.64 7.80 -13.46
C GLY A 77 0.36 8.65 -13.41
N ASP A 78 0.04 9.29 -14.53
CA ASP A 78 -1.12 10.22 -14.66
C ASP A 78 -2.46 9.48 -14.63
N SER A 79 -2.49 8.20 -15.02
CA SER A 79 -3.65 7.31 -15.01
C SER A 79 -3.43 6.15 -14.05
N LEU A 80 -4.52 5.57 -13.58
CA LEU A 80 -4.44 4.34 -12.81
C LEU A 80 -4.29 3.15 -13.77
N ARG A 81 -3.40 2.21 -13.44
CA ARG A 81 -3.20 1.01 -14.26
C ARG A 81 -4.38 0.07 -14.26
N ILE A 82 -5.27 0.17 -13.24
CA ILE A 82 -6.47 -0.66 -13.12
C ILE A 82 -7.57 -0.20 -14.07
N ASP A 83 -7.68 1.11 -14.28
CA ASP A 83 -8.75 1.73 -15.06
C ASP A 83 -8.24 3.04 -15.66
N GLU A 84 -8.03 3.09 -16.98
CA GLU A 84 -7.52 4.26 -17.68
C GLU A 84 -8.48 5.46 -17.62
N ASP A 85 -9.76 5.23 -17.33
CA ASP A 85 -10.77 6.27 -17.14
C ASP A 85 -10.74 6.86 -15.72
N MET A 86 -10.06 6.19 -14.77
CA MET A 86 -9.86 6.71 -13.41
C MET A 86 -8.52 7.44 -13.31
N THR A 87 -8.56 8.72 -13.02
CA THR A 87 -7.38 9.54 -12.73
C THR A 87 -7.19 9.65 -11.22
N ALA A 88 -5.96 9.47 -10.75
CA ALA A 88 -5.59 9.79 -9.38
C ALA A 88 -4.45 10.80 -9.39
N SER A 89 -4.46 11.69 -8.42
CA SER A 89 -3.42 12.70 -8.24
C SER A 89 -2.04 12.06 -8.15
N LEU A 90 -1.05 12.65 -8.82
CA LEU A 90 0.37 12.28 -8.66
C LEU A 90 0.85 12.47 -7.21
N ASP A 91 0.11 13.24 -6.41
CA ASP A 91 0.40 13.51 -5.00
C ASP A 91 0.26 12.26 -4.10
N ARG A 92 -0.40 11.19 -4.59
CA ARG A 92 -0.50 9.91 -3.85
C ARG A 92 0.86 9.31 -3.48
N ASN A 93 1.87 9.47 -4.32
CA ASN A 93 3.21 8.99 -4.05
C ASN A 93 3.90 9.80 -2.93
N ARG A 94 3.65 11.13 -2.86
CA ARG A 94 4.05 11.96 -1.72
C ARG A 94 3.40 11.46 -0.44
N GLN A 95 2.09 11.25 -0.48
CA GLN A 95 1.31 10.81 0.66
C GLN A 95 1.83 9.48 1.20
N GLU A 96 2.00 8.46 0.35
CA GLU A 96 2.59 7.19 0.75
C GLU A 96 3.96 7.36 1.40
N SER A 97 4.86 8.12 0.74
CA SER A 97 6.22 8.32 1.25
C SER A 97 6.24 9.00 2.63
N GLU A 98 5.37 9.98 2.85
CA GLU A 98 5.27 10.69 4.12
C GLU A 98 4.63 9.83 5.23
N ILE A 99 3.62 9.03 4.89
CA ILE A 99 3.00 8.08 5.84
C ILE A 99 4.02 7.03 6.26
N LEU A 100 4.72 6.39 5.31
CA LEU A 100 5.77 5.42 5.62
C LEU A 100 6.87 6.01 6.51
N GLN A 101 7.26 7.27 6.31
CA GLN A 101 8.22 7.95 7.20
C GLN A 101 7.67 8.23 8.61
N ILE A 102 6.37 8.45 8.74
CA ILE A 102 5.72 8.57 10.05
C ILE A 102 5.68 7.19 10.72
N GLU A 103 5.23 6.18 10.01
CA GLU A 103 5.13 4.81 10.49
C GLU A 103 6.49 4.22 10.87
N GLU A 104 7.56 4.51 10.10
CA GLU A 104 8.93 4.09 10.43
C GLU A 104 9.40 4.67 11.78
N LYS A 105 8.99 5.89 12.12
CA LYS A 105 9.30 6.49 13.43
C LYS A 105 8.50 5.88 14.56
N LEU A 106 7.24 5.49 14.29
CA LEU A 106 6.32 4.95 15.29
C LEU A 106 6.50 3.44 15.48
N ALA A 107 6.80 2.71 14.41
CA ALA A 107 7.00 1.26 14.36
C ALA A 107 8.29 0.93 13.60
N PRO A 108 9.48 1.17 14.16
CA PRO A 108 10.76 1.05 13.48
C PRO A 108 11.01 -0.36 12.92
N GLY A 109 11.38 -0.46 11.66
CA GLY A 109 11.66 -1.72 10.98
C GLY A 109 10.42 -2.47 10.48
N MET A 110 9.21 -1.98 10.76
CA MET A 110 7.95 -2.60 10.34
C MET A 110 7.38 -2.04 9.04
N VAL A 111 8.10 -1.14 8.39
CA VAL A 111 7.81 -0.61 7.06
C VAL A 111 9.08 -0.56 6.22
N PRO A 112 9.01 -0.50 4.89
CA PRO A 112 10.17 -0.22 4.05
C PRO A 112 10.75 1.16 4.34
N HIS A 113 12.06 1.27 4.47
CA HIS A 113 12.74 2.56 4.62
C HIS A 113 12.60 3.40 3.34
N ILE A 114 12.27 4.70 3.47
CA ILE A 114 12.22 5.66 2.37
C ILE A 114 13.52 6.43 2.30
N TYR A 115 14.34 6.15 1.30
CA TYR A 115 15.59 6.85 1.04
C TYR A 115 15.35 8.30 0.59
N PHE A 116 14.39 8.50 -0.29
CA PHE A 116 14.01 9.83 -0.79
C PHE A 116 12.60 9.83 -1.38
N TYR A 117 12.04 11.01 -1.46
CA TYR A 117 10.85 11.32 -2.24
C TYR A 117 11.12 12.57 -3.09
N ASP A 118 10.65 12.55 -4.33
CA ASP A 118 10.80 13.64 -5.30
C ASP A 118 9.43 14.12 -5.78
N THR A 119 9.08 15.35 -5.38
CA THR A 119 7.82 15.99 -5.76
C THR A 119 7.73 16.31 -7.26
N VAL A 120 8.87 16.53 -7.93
CA VAL A 120 8.90 16.86 -9.37
C VAL A 120 8.63 15.63 -10.20
N MET A 121 9.33 14.54 -9.89
CA MET A 121 9.21 13.28 -10.62
C MET A 121 8.08 12.40 -10.10
N SER A 122 7.41 12.79 -9.00
CA SER A 122 6.43 11.98 -8.28
C SER A 122 6.93 10.55 -8.07
N ALA A 123 8.16 10.45 -7.58
CA ALA A 123 8.87 9.19 -7.44
C ALA A 123 9.53 9.09 -6.07
N SER A 124 9.48 7.90 -5.48
CA SER A 124 10.17 7.54 -4.25
C SER A 124 11.22 6.46 -4.47
N GLY A 125 12.29 6.53 -3.68
CA GLY A 125 13.26 5.44 -3.54
C GLY A 125 13.07 4.77 -2.20
N MET A 126 12.80 3.46 -2.18
CA MET A 126 12.51 2.70 -0.98
C MET A 126 13.34 1.43 -0.84
N GLU A 127 13.39 0.90 0.37
CA GLU A 127 14.09 -0.34 0.71
C GLU A 127 13.69 -1.50 -0.21
N ASP A 128 14.67 -2.27 -0.63
CA ASP A 128 14.47 -3.51 -1.37
C ASP A 128 14.03 -4.64 -0.43
N CYS A 129 12.75 -4.98 -0.49
CA CYS A 129 12.14 -6.05 0.29
C CYS A 129 12.05 -7.40 -0.47
N THR A 130 12.87 -7.66 -1.50
CA THR A 130 12.84 -8.91 -2.28
C THR A 130 13.18 -10.17 -1.45
N SER A 131 13.73 -10.03 -0.26
CA SER A 131 13.93 -11.15 0.68
C SER A 131 12.67 -11.57 1.42
N TYR A 132 11.58 -10.84 1.26
CA TYR A 132 10.25 -11.14 1.79
C TYR A 132 9.34 -11.68 0.69
N SER A 133 8.30 -12.38 1.07
CA SER A 133 7.14 -12.70 0.20
C SER A 133 6.01 -11.70 0.46
N VAL A 134 5.16 -11.45 -0.54
CA VAL A 134 3.85 -10.84 -0.28
C VAL A 134 3.02 -11.83 0.53
N MET A 135 2.45 -11.40 1.64
CA MET A 135 1.77 -12.29 2.58
C MET A 135 0.58 -13.01 1.95
N ARG A 136 -0.19 -12.36 1.07
CA ARG A 136 -1.28 -12.99 0.32
C ARG A 136 -0.80 -14.23 -0.44
N ASP A 137 0.31 -14.12 -1.15
CA ASP A 137 0.85 -15.21 -1.94
C ASP A 137 1.38 -16.35 -1.04
N ALA A 138 1.99 -15.99 0.08
CA ALA A 138 2.46 -16.96 1.06
C ALA A 138 1.28 -17.71 1.71
N MET A 139 0.20 -17.03 2.05
CA MET A 139 -1.01 -17.64 2.60
C MET A 139 -1.73 -18.55 1.59
N ILE A 140 -1.75 -18.20 0.32
CA ILE A 140 -2.26 -19.07 -0.75
C ILE A 140 -1.44 -20.37 -0.83
N ARG A 141 -0.16 -20.35 -0.47
CA ARG A 141 0.68 -21.55 -0.36
C ARG A 141 0.63 -22.22 1.01
N HIS A 142 -0.26 -21.78 1.89
CA HIS A 142 -0.42 -22.22 3.28
C HIS A 142 0.87 -22.13 4.11
N GLU A 143 1.68 -21.10 3.87
CA GLU A 143 2.84 -20.82 4.70
C GLU A 143 2.40 -20.16 6.01
N MET A 144 2.91 -20.65 7.14
CA MET A 144 2.57 -20.15 8.48
C MET A 144 3.64 -19.23 9.03
N PHE A 145 3.20 -18.14 9.67
CA PHE A 145 4.05 -17.12 10.27
C PHE A 145 3.60 -16.84 11.70
N PRO A 146 4.04 -17.62 12.69
CA PRO A 146 3.57 -17.53 14.07
C PRO A 146 3.73 -16.14 14.71
N GLN A 147 4.72 -15.36 14.26
CA GLN A 147 4.96 -14.00 14.76
C GLN A 147 3.96 -12.97 14.22
N PHE A 148 3.22 -13.26 13.15
CA PHE A 148 2.44 -12.26 12.42
C PHE A 148 1.38 -11.55 13.29
N ALA A 149 0.66 -12.29 14.12
CA ALA A 149 -0.38 -11.71 14.97
C ALA A 149 0.19 -10.68 15.97
N GLU A 150 1.37 -10.96 16.53
CA GLU A 150 2.07 -10.03 17.43
C GLU A 150 2.61 -8.83 16.65
N ASP A 151 3.33 -9.06 15.54
CA ASP A 151 3.91 -8.01 14.70
C ASP A 151 2.84 -7.03 14.22
N ILE A 152 1.74 -7.53 13.61
CA ILE A 152 0.70 -6.65 13.06
C ILE A 152 -0.08 -5.91 14.16
N SER A 153 -0.25 -6.54 15.33
CA SER A 153 -0.89 -5.88 16.47
C SER A 153 0.00 -4.76 17.01
N GLU A 154 1.31 -4.98 17.15
CA GLU A 154 2.27 -3.96 17.54
C GLU A 154 2.29 -2.81 16.53
N PHE A 155 2.35 -3.11 15.23
CA PHE A 155 2.27 -2.10 14.18
C PHE A 155 1.01 -1.24 14.31
N MET A 156 -0.18 -1.86 14.38
CA MET A 156 -1.45 -1.13 14.48
C MET A 156 -1.56 -0.32 15.77
N VAL A 157 -1.10 -0.82 16.91
CA VAL A 157 -1.09 -0.05 18.16
C VAL A 157 -0.19 1.16 18.03
N ASN A 158 1.01 1.00 17.51
CA ASN A 158 1.97 2.09 17.39
C ASN A 158 1.56 3.14 16.34
N THR A 159 0.93 2.76 15.26
CA THR A 159 0.52 3.69 14.21
C THR A 159 -0.85 4.31 14.49
N LEU A 160 -1.87 3.51 14.79
CA LEU A 160 -3.23 4.02 14.99
C LEU A 160 -3.40 4.76 16.31
N LEU A 161 -2.94 4.18 17.44
CA LEU A 161 -3.13 4.82 18.75
C LEU A 161 -2.30 6.09 18.87
N LEU A 162 -1.02 6.06 18.45
CA LEU A 162 -0.13 7.20 18.63
C LEU A 162 -0.46 8.38 17.70
N THR A 163 -1.21 8.18 16.63
CA THR A 163 -1.71 9.24 15.74
C THR A 163 -3.12 9.73 16.10
N SER A 164 -3.73 9.16 17.15
CA SER A 164 -5.09 9.49 17.56
C SER A 164 -5.16 10.63 18.58
N ASP A 165 -6.38 11.16 18.81
CA ASP A 165 -6.68 12.16 19.86
C ASP A 165 -6.35 11.70 21.29
N VAL A 166 -6.15 10.40 21.49
CA VAL A 166 -5.81 9.85 22.82
C VAL A 166 -4.38 10.22 23.21
N VAL A 167 -3.47 10.35 22.25
CA VAL A 167 -2.03 10.54 22.50
C VAL A 167 -1.50 11.81 21.85
N MET A 168 -1.86 12.06 20.58
CA MET A 168 -1.31 13.16 19.79
C MET A 168 -1.86 14.52 20.24
N ASP A 169 -1.02 15.55 20.18
CA ASP A 169 -1.48 16.94 20.38
C ASP A 169 -2.55 17.30 19.33
N HIS A 170 -3.64 17.92 19.82
CA HIS A 170 -4.80 18.21 18.99
C HIS A 170 -4.51 19.19 17.83
N ARG A 171 -3.55 20.06 17.97
CA ARG A 171 -3.13 20.99 16.91
C ARG A 171 -2.32 20.24 15.85
N GLU A 172 -1.36 19.44 16.29
CA GLU A 172 -0.54 18.60 15.42
C GLU A 172 -1.43 17.64 14.61
N LYS A 173 -2.34 16.95 15.28
CA LYS A 173 -3.30 16.05 14.61
C LYS A 173 -4.09 16.78 13.52
N LYS A 174 -4.62 17.98 13.78
CA LYS A 174 -5.39 18.75 12.79
C LYS A 174 -4.55 19.15 11.56
N GLU A 175 -3.26 19.42 11.75
CA GLU A 175 -2.36 19.66 10.62
C GLU A 175 -2.13 18.39 9.80
N LEU A 176 -1.99 17.23 10.45
CA LEU A 176 -1.87 15.95 9.75
C LEU A 176 -3.19 15.57 9.05
N VAL A 177 -4.34 15.74 9.68
CA VAL A 177 -5.66 15.55 9.02
C VAL A 177 -5.74 16.38 7.74
N ARG A 178 -5.36 17.65 7.80
CA ARG A 178 -5.34 18.52 6.61
C ARG A 178 -4.35 18.05 5.54
N ARG A 179 -3.22 17.49 5.95
CA ARG A 179 -2.13 17.06 5.06
C ARG A 179 -2.47 15.77 4.30
N PHE A 180 -3.21 14.86 4.94
CA PHE A 180 -3.51 13.53 4.41
C PHE A 180 -4.97 13.38 3.91
N ILE A 181 -5.61 14.48 3.54
CA ILE A 181 -6.87 14.44 2.78
C ILE A 181 -6.51 14.34 1.30
N THR A 182 -6.94 13.26 0.65
CA THR A 182 -6.76 13.03 -0.79
C THR A 182 -8.11 12.71 -1.41
N PRO A 183 -8.87 13.72 -1.86
CA PRO A 183 -10.26 13.56 -2.29
C PRO A 183 -10.48 12.48 -3.35
N ASP A 184 -9.51 12.29 -4.26
CA ASP A 184 -9.61 11.28 -5.33
C ASP A 184 -9.54 9.86 -4.76
N LEU A 185 -8.59 9.60 -3.84
CA LEU A 185 -8.41 8.28 -3.23
C LEU A 185 -9.48 8.00 -2.17
N ASP A 186 -9.87 9.00 -1.39
CA ASP A 186 -10.99 8.92 -0.44
C ASP A 186 -12.28 8.53 -1.18
N ASP A 187 -12.59 9.17 -2.33
CA ASP A 187 -13.77 8.87 -3.17
C ASP A 187 -13.71 7.43 -3.72
N ILE A 188 -12.53 6.94 -4.11
CA ILE A 188 -12.33 5.54 -4.53
C ILE A 188 -12.70 4.59 -3.39
N THR A 189 -12.16 4.78 -2.19
CA THR A 189 -12.49 3.96 -1.02
C THR A 189 -13.97 4.02 -0.68
N GLU A 190 -14.56 5.21 -0.69
CA GLU A 190 -15.98 5.42 -0.40
C GLU A 190 -16.90 4.73 -1.40
N LYS A 191 -16.52 4.65 -2.67
CA LYS A 191 -17.31 4.00 -3.74
C LYS A 191 -17.03 2.51 -3.82
N LEU A 192 -15.76 2.13 -4.02
CA LEU A 192 -15.40 0.76 -4.36
C LEU A 192 -15.43 -0.19 -3.15
N VAL A 193 -15.21 0.33 -1.93
CA VAL A 193 -15.18 -0.48 -0.72
C VAL A 193 -16.46 -0.32 0.10
N LEU A 194 -16.91 0.92 0.31
CA LEU A 194 -18.01 1.22 1.24
C LEU A 194 -19.37 1.41 0.57
N MET A 195 -19.52 1.17 -0.74
CA MET A 195 -20.80 1.33 -1.43
C MET A 195 -21.08 0.22 -2.46
N GLU A 196 -20.28 0.11 -3.50
CA GLU A 196 -20.55 -0.77 -4.65
C GLU A 196 -20.70 -2.25 -4.31
N PRO A 197 -19.91 -2.83 -3.38
CA PRO A 197 -20.06 -4.24 -3.01
C PRO A 197 -21.43 -4.60 -2.40
N TYR A 198 -22.15 -3.60 -1.91
CA TYR A 198 -23.43 -3.77 -1.21
C TYR A 198 -24.64 -3.35 -2.03
N LEU A 199 -24.46 -2.47 -3.03
CA LEU A 199 -25.57 -1.92 -3.83
C LEU A 199 -25.64 -2.50 -5.25
N GLY A 200 -24.64 -3.28 -5.65
CA GLY A 200 -24.49 -3.78 -7.01
C GLY A 200 -23.94 -2.72 -7.97
N ALA A 201 -22.87 -3.05 -8.66
CA ALA A 201 -22.28 -2.23 -9.71
C ALA A 201 -21.84 -3.13 -10.88
N GLU A 202 -21.79 -2.57 -12.10
CA GLU A 202 -21.38 -3.33 -13.29
C GLU A 202 -19.99 -3.95 -13.17
N ARG A 203 -19.10 -3.32 -12.40
CA ARG A 203 -17.74 -3.81 -12.16
C ARG A 203 -17.63 -4.89 -11.09
N ASN A 204 -18.72 -5.19 -10.33
CA ASN A 204 -18.69 -6.23 -9.31
C ASN A 204 -18.51 -7.60 -9.96
N ASN A 205 -17.39 -8.25 -9.67
CA ASN A 205 -17.10 -9.59 -10.19
C ASN A 205 -17.64 -10.64 -9.20
N VAL A 206 -18.93 -10.97 -9.33
CA VAL A 206 -19.59 -11.96 -8.48
C VAL A 206 -19.34 -13.37 -9.03
N PHE A 207 -18.79 -14.26 -8.19
CA PHE A 207 -18.63 -15.66 -8.53
C PHE A 207 -20.01 -16.30 -8.84
N PRO A 208 -20.24 -16.84 -10.05
CA PRO A 208 -21.57 -17.23 -10.51
C PRO A 208 -22.36 -18.14 -9.56
N PRO A 209 -21.76 -19.15 -8.87
CA PRO A 209 -22.49 -19.97 -7.88
C PRO A 209 -23.05 -19.17 -6.71
N ASN A 210 -22.48 -18.01 -6.38
CA ASN A 210 -22.91 -17.18 -5.26
C ASN A 210 -23.89 -16.05 -5.68
N ALA A 211 -24.22 -15.94 -6.98
CA ALA A 211 -25.01 -14.81 -7.49
C ALA A 211 -26.36 -14.64 -6.79
N ALA A 212 -27.08 -15.75 -6.55
CA ALA A 212 -28.38 -15.70 -5.87
C ALA A 212 -28.25 -15.26 -4.39
N PHE A 213 -27.19 -15.68 -3.70
CA PHE A 213 -26.91 -15.23 -2.34
C PHE A 213 -26.57 -13.74 -2.30
N VAL A 214 -25.70 -13.30 -3.20
CA VAL A 214 -25.31 -11.88 -3.27
C VAL A 214 -26.51 -10.99 -3.57
N GLU A 215 -27.36 -11.39 -4.52
CA GLU A 215 -28.58 -10.61 -4.86
C GLU A 215 -29.54 -10.52 -3.68
N GLN A 216 -29.71 -11.61 -2.92
CA GLN A 216 -30.67 -11.65 -1.81
C GLN A 216 -30.10 -11.04 -0.52
N GLU A 217 -28.91 -11.44 -0.12
CA GLU A 217 -28.35 -11.18 1.22
C GLU A 217 -27.46 -9.92 1.26
N LEU A 218 -27.02 -9.41 0.09
CA LEU A 218 -26.23 -8.20 0.01
C LEU A 218 -26.99 -7.07 -0.65
N TYR A 219 -27.41 -7.27 -1.92
CA TYR A 219 -28.08 -6.21 -2.69
C TYR A 219 -29.53 -5.98 -2.26
N GLY A 220 -30.18 -7.03 -1.72
CA GLY A 220 -31.57 -6.98 -1.25
C GLY A 220 -31.74 -6.64 0.23
N ASP A 221 -30.68 -6.49 1.03
CA ASP A 221 -30.76 -6.27 2.49
C ASP A 221 -30.70 -4.78 2.87
N PRO A 222 -31.86 -4.14 3.19
CA PRO A 222 -31.89 -2.73 3.58
C PRO A 222 -31.25 -2.46 4.96
N GLU A 223 -31.18 -3.44 5.87
CA GLU A 223 -30.54 -3.28 7.17
C GLU A 223 -29.02 -3.23 7.01
N LEU A 224 -28.47 -4.09 6.16
CA LEU A 224 -27.07 -4.07 5.77
C LEU A 224 -26.71 -2.74 5.10
N HIS A 225 -27.53 -2.27 4.14
CA HIS A 225 -27.30 -0.99 3.47
C HIS A 225 -27.28 0.18 4.46
N LEU A 226 -28.20 0.18 5.44
CA LEU A 226 -28.20 1.21 6.48
C LEU A 226 -26.96 1.14 7.37
N ALA A 227 -26.52 -0.07 7.72
CA ALA A 227 -25.30 -0.26 8.53
C ALA A 227 -24.05 0.25 7.80
N VAL A 228 -23.88 -0.16 6.53
CA VAL A 228 -22.76 0.27 5.69
C VAL A 228 -22.78 1.77 5.43
N SER A 229 -23.96 2.36 5.18
CA SER A 229 -24.09 3.82 5.01
C SER A 229 -23.63 4.58 6.25
N LYS A 230 -23.92 4.06 7.46
CA LYS A 230 -23.44 4.66 8.71
C LYS A 230 -21.90 4.54 8.84
N LEU A 231 -21.33 3.42 8.44
CA LEU A 231 -19.87 3.23 8.44
C LEU A 231 -19.20 4.15 7.42
N LYS A 232 -19.74 4.25 6.21
CA LYS A 232 -19.28 5.21 5.20
C LYS A 232 -19.32 6.64 5.73
N PHE A 233 -20.43 7.05 6.35
CA PHE A 233 -20.55 8.39 6.94
C PHE A 233 -19.52 8.65 8.05
N LYS A 234 -19.21 7.64 8.85
CA LYS A 234 -18.11 7.71 9.83
C LYS A 234 -16.75 7.84 9.15
N PHE A 235 -16.49 7.04 8.12
CA PHE A 235 -15.25 7.11 7.35
C PHE A 235 -14.99 8.53 6.82
N MET A 236 -16.02 9.15 6.26
CA MET A 236 -15.97 10.51 5.71
C MET A 236 -15.78 11.62 6.76
N ASN A 237 -16.13 11.40 8.03
CA ASN A 237 -16.29 12.49 8.99
C ASN A 237 -15.62 12.27 10.34
N ASP A 238 -15.20 11.06 10.68
CA ASP A 238 -14.65 10.72 11.99
C ASP A 238 -13.15 10.43 11.88
N ALA A 239 -12.35 11.49 11.90
CA ALA A 239 -10.90 11.45 11.78
C ALA A 239 -10.23 10.94 13.07
N GLN A 240 -10.34 9.64 13.38
CA GLN A 240 -9.82 9.05 14.62
C GLN A 240 -8.29 8.94 14.63
N ALA A 241 -7.70 8.32 13.61
CA ALA A 241 -6.28 8.05 13.51
C ALA A 241 -5.82 8.12 12.05
N LEU A 242 -4.51 8.24 11.83
CA LEU A 242 -3.93 8.06 10.51
C LEU A 242 -3.95 6.57 10.15
N LEU A 243 -4.76 6.21 9.18
CA LEU A 243 -4.87 4.86 8.65
C LEU A 243 -3.80 4.58 7.59
N HIS A 244 -3.47 3.32 7.42
CA HIS A 244 -2.84 2.82 6.20
C HIS A 244 -3.80 2.94 4.99
N GLY A 245 -5.09 2.72 5.22
CA GLY A 245 -6.18 2.90 4.26
C GLY A 245 -6.40 1.74 3.29
N ASP A 246 -5.44 0.81 3.18
CA ASP A 246 -5.55 -0.43 2.40
C ASP A 246 -4.75 -1.57 3.06
N LEU A 247 -4.95 -1.75 4.37
CA LEU A 247 -4.21 -2.72 5.18
C LEU A 247 -4.77 -4.13 5.00
N HIS A 248 -4.25 -4.84 4.02
CA HIS A 248 -4.62 -6.22 3.73
C HIS A 248 -3.38 -7.09 3.47
N THR A 249 -3.53 -8.41 3.36
CA THR A 249 -2.40 -9.32 3.14
C THR A 249 -1.60 -9.07 1.86
N GLY A 250 -2.15 -8.37 0.89
CA GLY A 250 -1.43 -7.90 -0.31
C GLY A 250 -0.52 -6.71 -0.08
N SER A 251 -0.73 -5.96 1.03
CA SER A 251 0.06 -4.80 1.43
C SER A 251 1.02 -5.12 2.58
N ILE A 252 1.35 -6.41 2.75
CA ILE A 252 2.26 -6.90 3.79
C ILE A 252 3.34 -7.77 3.16
N PHE A 253 4.59 -7.42 3.40
CA PHE A 253 5.75 -8.26 3.17
C PHE A 253 6.01 -9.12 4.41
N ILE A 254 6.19 -10.44 4.21
CA ILE A 254 6.36 -11.40 5.30
C ILE A 254 7.51 -12.38 5.02
N LYS A 255 8.23 -12.75 6.07
CA LYS A 255 9.15 -13.86 6.12
C LYS A 255 9.21 -14.41 7.54
N GLN A 256 9.85 -15.54 7.76
CA GLN A 256 10.07 -16.04 9.13
C GLN A 256 10.82 -14.99 9.95
N GLY A 257 10.22 -14.54 11.04
CA GLY A 257 10.78 -13.56 11.97
C GLY A 257 10.80 -12.11 11.45
N GLY A 258 10.01 -11.76 10.44
CA GLY A 258 9.94 -10.38 9.94
C GLY A 258 8.65 -10.08 9.19
N THR A 259 8.08 -8.93 9.51
CA THR A 259 6.86 -8.38 8.90
C THR A 259 7.10 -6.91 8.54
N LYS A 260 6.71 -6.49 7.34
CA LYS A 260 6.73 -5.08 6.92
C LYS A 260 5.43 -4.74 6.22
N VAL A 261 4.84 -3.62 6.60
CA VAL A 261 3.63 -3.05 5.97
C VAL A 261 4.06 -2.04 4.92
N PHE A 262 3.42 -2.04 3.75
CA PHE A 262 3.76 -1.16 2.61
C PHE A 262 2.51 -0.81 1.81
N ASP A 263 2.62 0.13 0.86
CA ASP A 263 1.56 0.52 -0.08
C ASP A 263 0.39 1.27 0.58
N CYS A 264 0.72 2.24 1.46
CA CYS A 264 -0.25 3.05 2.21
C CYS A 264 -0.71 4.30 1.43
N GLU A 265 -0.81 4.24 0.11
CA GLU A 265 -1.21 5.40 -0.71
C GLU A 265 -2.66 5.85 -0.48
N PHE A 266 -3.53 4.96 0.03
CA PHE A 266 -4.89 5.27 0.47
C PHE A 266 -4.97 5.79 1.92
N GLY A 267 -3.83 6.06 2.53
CA GLY A 267 -3.79 6.51 3.93
C GLY A 267 -4.50 7.84 4.12
N THR A 268 -5.39 7.89 5.10
CA THR A 268 -6.19 9.08 5.45
C THR A 268 -6.53 9.04 6.93
N TYR A 269 -7.03 10.14 7.47
CA TYR A 269 -7.55 10.15 8.84
C TYR A 269 -9.00 9.68 8.86
N ALA A 270 -9.23 8.47 9.38
CA ALA A 270 -10.56 7.86 9.46
C ALA A 270 -10.68 6.93 10.68
N PRO A 271 -11.81 6.21 10.89
CA PRO A 271 -11.98 5.28 12.01
C PRO A 271 -10.98 4.13 11.99
N MET A 272 -10.25 3.91 13.10
CA MET A 272 -9.26 2.83 13.27
C MET A 272 -9.81 1.44 12.92
N GLY A 273 -11.12 1.23 13.14
CA GLY A 273 -11.79 -0.04 12.82
C GLY A 273 -11.75 -0.43 11.35
N TYR A 274 -11.43 0.49 10.45
CA TYR A 274 -11.28 0.17 9.01
C TYR A 274 -10.07 -0.74 8.77
N ASP A 275 -8.88 -0.34 9.18
CA ASP A 275 -7.66 -1.15 9.01
C ASP A 275 -7.70 -2.43 9.84
N ILE A 276 -8.17 -2.34 11.10
CA ILE A 276 -8.33 -3.51 11.97
C ILE A 276 -9.28 -4.53 11.33
N GLY A 277 -10.40 -4.07 10.79
CA GLY A 277 -11.39 -4.93 10.12
C GLY A 277 -10.85 -5.60 8.86
N ASN A 278 -10.04 -4.89 8.08
CA ASN A 278 -9.40 -5.44 6.89
C ASN A 278 -8.45 -6.60 7.23
N ILE A 279 -7.60 -6.46 8.25
CA ILE A 279 -6.72 -7.56 8.69
C ILE A 279 -7.54 -8.75 9.18
N ILE A 280 -8.55 -8.53 10.02
CA ILE A 280 -9.40 -9.62 10.53
C ILE A 280 -10.10 -10.33 9.37
N ALA A 281 -10.67 -9.60 8.41
CA ALA A 281 -11.33 -10.19 7.24
C ALA A 281 -10.37 -11.03 6.41
N ASN A 282 -9.14 -10.56 6.20
CA ASN A 282 -8.11 -11.32 5.46
C ASN A 282 -7.70 -12.62 6.19
N MET A 283 -7.66 -12.61 7.53
CA MET A 283 -7.42 -13.84 8.31
C MET A 283 -8.60 -14.82 8.18
N ILE A 284 -9.84 -14.34 8.17
CA ILE A 284 -11.02 -15.18 7.94
C ILE A 284 -10.95 -15.79 6.54
N PHE A 285 -10.57 -15.05 5.50
CA PHE A 285 -10.41 -15.60 4.15
C PHE A 285 -9.33 -16.68 4.08
N ALA A 286 -8.22 -16.52 4.78
CA ALA A 286 -7.17 -17.52 4.87
C ALA A 286 -7.65 -18.78 5.59
N TYR A 287 -8.37 -18.62 6.71
CA TYR A 287 -8.98 -19.71 7.45
C TYR A 287 -9.98 -20.51 6.60
N ASP A 288 -10.89 -19.82 5.89
CA ASP A 288 -11.86 -20.46 4.99
C ASP A 288 -11.17 -21.18 3.82
N ASN A 289 -10.06 -20.65 3.32
CA ASN A 289 -9.24 -21.32 2.31
C ASN A 289 -8.65 -22.64 2.86
N GLY A 290 -8.07 -22.61 4.06
CA GLY A 290 -7.58 -23.82 4.75
C GLY A 290 -8.68 -24.87 4.94
N LEU A 291 -9.86 -24.47 5.40
CA LEU A 291 -11.02 -25.36 5.53
C LEU A 291 -11.43 -25.98 4.19
N SER A 292 -11.43 -25.19 3.11
CA SER A 292 -11.84 -25.64 1.78
C SER A 292 -10.91 -26.67 1.16
N THR A 293 -9.66 -26.73 1.65
CA THR A 293 -8.59 -27.63 1.19
C THR A 293 -8.26 -28.72 2.19
N ASP A 294 -9.06 -28.86 3.27
CA ASP A 294 -8.84 -29.82 4.36
C ASP A 294 -7.48 -29.66 5.08
N ASP A 295 -6.87 -28.46 5.03
CA ASP A 295 -5.63 -28.15 5.72
C ASP A 295 -5.92 -27.58 7.13
N THR A 296 -6.15 -28.49 8.08
CA THR A 296 -6.50 -28.11 9.46
C THR A 296 -5.33 -27.52 10.24
N GLU A 297 -4.08 -27.84 9.87
CA GLU A 297 -2.89 -27.26 10.50
C GLU A 297 -2.77 -25.76 10.16
N PHE A 298 -3.06 -25.39 8.93
CA PHE A 298 -3.09 -23.99 8.50
C PHE A 298 -4.23 -23.19 9.15
N CYS A 299 -5.31 -23.85 9.60
CA CYS A 299 -6.44 -23.21 10.28
C CYS A 299 -6.19 -22.92 11.78
N GLU A 300 -5.15 -23.50 12.39
CA GLU A 300 -4.78 -23.29 13.80
C GLU A 300 -3.94 -22.02 14.00
#